data_bed4133df6edec323fa4cd914676cbee
#
_entry.id   bed4133df6edec323fa4cd914676cbee
#
_cell.length_a   1.000
_cell.length_b   1.000
_cell.length_c   1.000
_cell.angle_alpha   90.00
_cell.angle_beta   90.00
_cell.angle_gamma   90.00
#
_symmetry.space_group_name_H-M   'P 1'
#
loop_
_entity.id
_entity.type
_entity.pdbx_description
1 polymer ?
#
loop_
_entity_poly.entity_id
_entity_poly.type
_entity_poly.pdbx_seq_one_letter_code
_entity_poly.pdbx_strand_id
1 'polypeptide(L)'
;IRGGNMVGILAFEFEPIKRKSLLKSLKGITQRLCKKNAIDPADIGLMVHTGTYRQNFRQEPAFAAHLQQALDIGCANIGPTSKHTFSFDVSDGACGPHHALETIADLFPVIGCKYALLTAGDCRPNKETPWPHRPISFAAIISEDGPLQILDTRFDYEQENDFTSSTKFNKKYHTEAFTSKPHITK
;
A
#
# COMPACT_ATOMS: atom_id res chain seq x y z
N ILE A 1 21.27 -14.22 -7.64
CA ILE A 1 20.87 -14.67 -6.29
C ILE A 1 21.23 -13.50 -5.39
N ARG A 2 20.23 -12.68 -5.01
CA ARG A 2 20.42 -11.58 -4.07
C ARG A 2 20.56 -12.20 -2.67
N GLY A 3 21.76 -12.20 -2.11
CA GLY A 3 21.99 -12.53 -0.71
C GLY A 3 21.62 -11.36 0.21
N GLY A 4 20.39 -10.91 0.14
CA GLY A 4 19.84 -9.92 1.04
C GLY A 4 18.96 -10.58 2.10
N ASN A 5 18.84 -9.98 3.26
CA ASN A 5 17.93 -10.42 4.30
C ASN A 5 16.53 -10.56 3.69
N MET A 6 15.99 -11.76 3.74
CA MET A 6 14.63 -11.99 3.27
C MET A 6 13.66 -11.31 4.24
N VAL A 7 12.73 -10.57 3.70
CA VAL A 7 11.63 -10.00 4.48
C VAL A 7 10.34 -10.75 4.18
N GLY A 8 9.45 -10.79 5.15
CA GLY A 8 8.19 -11.49 5.01
C GLY A 8 7.02 -10.71 5.63
N ILE A 9 5.82 -11.06 5.22
CA ILE A 9 4.60 -10.56 5.83
C ILE A 9 4.42 -11.26 7.19
N LEU A 10 4.50 -10.48 8.26
CA LEU A 10 4.27 -10.95 9.62
C LEU A 10 2.78 -11.14 9.89
N ALA A 11 1.97 -10.16 9.52
CA ALA A 11 0.54 -10.19 9.69
C ALA A 11 -0.13 -9.26 8.69
N PHE A 12 -1.36 -9.56 8.33
CA PHE A 12 -2.17 -8.69 7.47
C PHE A 12 -3.64 -8.70 7.89
N GLU A 13 -4.36 -7.67 7.50
CA GLU A 13 -5.79 -7.53 7.69
C GLU A 13 -6.39 -6.74 6.52
N PHE A 14 -7.62 -7.04 6.18
CA PHE A 14 -8.39 -6.27 5.20
C PHE A 14 -9.83 -6.11 5.67
N GLU A 15 -10.48 -5.02 5.25
CA GLU A 15 -11.91 -4.82 5.50
C GLU A 15 -12.59 -4.07 4.35
N PRO A 16 -13.85 -4.38 4.04
CA PRO A 16 -14.63 -3.58 3.10
C PRO A 16 -14.87 -2.17 3.65
N ILE A 17 -14.70 -1.16 2.78
CA ILE A 17 -14.99 0.23 3.12
C ILE A 17 -16.49 0.49 2.89
N LYS A 18 -17.29 0.42 3.95
CA LYS A 18 -18.75 0.60 3.83
C LYS A 18 -19.17 2.07 3.93
N ARG A 19 -18.87 2.72 5.05
CA ARG A 19 -19.27 4.11 5.35
C ARG A 19 -18.12 4.94 5.92
N LYS A 20 -16.98 4.34 6.17
CA LYS A 20 -15.77 5.01 6.64
C LYS A 20 -14.99 5.56 5.46
N SER A 21 -14.22 6.60 5.69
CA SER A 21 -13.18 6.99 4.73
C SER A 21 -12.07 5.94 4.67
N LEU A 22 -11.36 5.87 3.56
CA LEU A 22 -10.19 4.99 3.41
C LEU A 22 -9.18 5.23 4.55
N LEU A 23 -8.88 6.50 4.85
CA LEU A 23 -7.96 6.87 5.93
C LEU A 23 -8.40 6.31 7.28
N LYS A 24 -9.69 6.44 7.63
CA LYS A 24 -10.23 5.89 8.89
C LYS A 24 -10.19 4.38 8.93
N SER A 25 -10.45 3.73 7.79
CA SER A 25 -10.40 2.28 7.68
C SER A 25 -8.98 1.78 7.85
N LEU A 26 -8.02 2.33 7.09
CA LEU A 26 -6.60 1.96 7.18
C LEU A 26 -6.01 2.22 8.57
N LYS A 27 -6.32 3.37 9.18
CA LYS A 27 -5.95 3.63 10.58
C LYS A 27 -6.45 2.52 11.50
N GLY A 28 -7.73 2.17 11.39
CA GLY A 28 -8.35 1.15 12.25
C GLY A 28 -7.73 -0.23 12.11
N ILE A 29 -7.51 -0.71 10.87
CA ILE A 29 -6.89 -2.02 10.65
C ILE A 29 -5.43 -2.03 11.08
N THR A 30 -4.67 -0.97 10.83
CA THR A 30 -3.27 -0.86 11.28
C THR A 30 -3.17 -0.92 12.80
N GLN A 31 -4.00 -0.16 13.50
CA GLN A 31 -4.02 -0.19 14.97
C GLN A 31 -4.37 -1.57 15.53
N ARG A 32 -5.34 -2.28 14.90
CA ARG A 32 -5.66 -3.66 15.28
C ARG A 32 -4.51 -4.61 15.03
N LEU A 33 -3.83 -4.50 13.87
CA LEU A 33 -2.66 -5.33 13.56
C LEU A 33 -1.55 -5.12 14.58
N CYS A 34 -1.19 -3.89 14.88
CA CYS A 34 -0.17 -3.58 15.87
C CYS A 34 -0.55 -4.15 17.25
N LYS A 35 -1.79 -3.93 17.69
CA LYS A 35 -2.26 -4.46 18.98
C LYS A 35 -2.24 -6.00 19.05
N LYS A 36 -2.71 -6.68 18.02
CA LYS A 36 -2.77 -8.14 17.96
C LYS A 36 -1.38 -8.79 18.00
N ASN A 37 -0.39 -8.12 17.45
CA ASN A 37 0.97 -8.65 17.32
C ASN A 37 1.95 -8.02 18.32
N ALA A 38 1.47 -7.27 19.31
CA ALA A 38 2.28 -6.58 20.32
C ALA A 38 3.38 -5.69 19.71
N ILE A 39 3.04 -5.00 18.61
CA ILE A 39 3.93 -4.09 17.88
C ILE A 39 3.70 -2.67 18.37
N ASP A 40 4.75 -2.00 18.79
CA ASP A 40 4.74 -0.56 18.99
C ASP A 40 4.69 0.14 17.62
N PRO A 41 3.66 0.93 17.31
CA PRO A 41 3.62 1.68 16.04
C PRO A 41 4.86 2.54 15.79
N ALA A 42 5.53 3.00 16.84
CA ALA A 42 6.78 3.75 16.73
C ALA A 42 7.95 2.94 16.16
N ASP A 43 7.85 1.60 16.13
CA ASP A 43 8.85 0.72 15.52
C ASP A 43 8.68 0.54 14.00
N ILE A 44 7.63 1.13 13.42
CA ILE A 44 7.40 1.16 11.97
C ILE A 44 8.28 2.26 11.36
N GLY A 45 9.37 1.88 10.72
CA GLY A 45 10.30 2.84 10.12
C GLY A 45 10.09 3.08 8.62
N LEU A 46 9.27 2.25 7.98
CA LEU A 46 8.92 2.39 6.56
C LEU A 46 7.41 2.22 6.38
N MET A 47 6.78 3.13 5.64
CA MET A 47 5.37 3.03 5.28
C MET A 47 5.18 3.27 3.80
N VAL A 48 4.57 2.31 3.11
CA VAL A 48 4.23 2.42 1.68
C VAL A 48 2.73 2.26 1.51
N HIS A 49 2.12 3.22 0.81
CA HIS A 49 0.72 3.12 0.43
C HIS A 49 0.59 2.92 -1.08
N THR A 50 -0.37 2.10 -1.49
CA THR A 50 -0.71 1.92 -2.88
C THR A 50 -2.22 2.00 -3.11
N GLY A 51 -2.59 2.62 -4.21
CA GLY A 51 -3.98 2.79 -4.62
C GLY A 51 -4.06 3.74 -5.79
N THR A 52 -5.02 3.51 -6.68
CA THR A 52 -5.20 4.30 -7.89
C THR A 52 -6.05 5.54 -7.60
N TYR A 53 -7.19 5.35 -6.95
CA TYR A 53 -8.14 6.44 -6.67
C TYR A 53 -8.01 6.99 -5.26
N ARG A 54 -7.47 6.19 -4.36
CA ARG A 54 -7.27 6.58 -2.97
C ARG A 54 -8.57 7.13 -2.35
N GLN A 55 -8.47 8.27 -1.66
CA GLN A 55 -9.63 8.99 -1.14
C GLN A 55 -9.71 10.36 -1.81
N ASN A 56 -10.81 10.62 -2.54
CA ASN A 56 -11.06 11.89 -3.23
C ASN A 56 -9.98 12.27 -4.26
N PHE A 57 -9.32 11.29 -4.89
CA PHE A 57 -8.26 11.49 -5.89
C PHE A 57 -7.09 12.37 -5.39
N ARG A 58 -6.90 12.47 -4.09
CA ARG A 58 -5.78 13.23 -3.55
C ARG A 58 -4.48 12.55 -3.88
N GLN A 59 -3.62 13.27 -4.58
CA GLN A 59 -2.26 12.82 -4.89
C GLN A 59 -1.21 13.53 -4.04
N GLU A 60 -1.50 14.75 -3.60
CA GLU A 60 -0.60 15.55 -2.77
C GLU A 60 -1.36 16.15 -1.57
N PRO A 61 -0.75 16.10 -0.37
CA PRO A 61 0.42 15.29 -0.02
C PRO A 61 0.18 13.80 -0.25
N ALA A 62 1.26 12.98 -0.27
CA ALA A 62 1.16 11.52 -0.37
C ALA A 62 0.16 10.97 0.65
N PHE A 63 -0.65 9.98 0.26
CA PHE A 63 -1.64 9.40 1.17
C PHE A 63 -0.99 8.70 2.36
N ALA A 64 0.18 8.10 2.15
CA ALA A 64 1.01 7.54 3.22
C ALA A 64 1.33 8.57 4.31
N ALA A 65 1.65 9.82 3.94
CA ALA A 65 1.91 10.90 4.89
C ALA A 65 0.66 11.27 5.72
N HIS A 66 -0.52 11.29 5.09
CA HIS A 66 -1.77 11.48 5.83
C HIS A 66 -2.06 10.34 6.81
N LEU A 67 -1.77 9.10 6.40
CA LEU A 67 -1.96 7.94 7.26
C LEU A 67 -0.94 7.94 8.40
N GLN A 68 0.31 8.28 8.13
CA GLN A 68 1.37 8.45 9.12
C GLN A 68 0.96 9.45 10.20
N GLN A 69 0.49 10.63 9.79
CA GLN A 69 -0.04 11.64 10.70
C GLN A 69 -1.25 11.12 11.49
N ALA A 70 -2.18 10.43 10.84
CA ALA A 70 -3.36 9.89 11.50
C ALA A 70 -3.02 8.80 12.53
N LEU A 71 -1.95 8.04 12.32
CA LEU A 71 -1.45 7.01 13.22
C LEU A 71 -0.53 7.59 14.32
N ASP A 72 -0.09 8.83 14.16
CA ASP A 72 0.86 9.52 15.05
C ASP A 72 2.18 8.77 15.20
N ILE A 73 2.75 8.32 14.07
CA ILE A 73 4.01 7.56 14.02
C ILE A 73 5.09 8.32 13.28
N GLY A 74 6.28 8.39 13.87
CA GLY A 74 7.47 8.98 13.25
C GLY A 74 7.32 10.47 12.86
N CYS A 75 6.31 11.18 13.40
CA CYS A 75 6.03 12.58 13.10
C CYS A 75 6.59 13.55 14.14
N ALA A 76 6.87 13.07 15.34
CA ALA A 76 7.24 13.93 16.46
C ALA A 76 8.75 13.90 16.72
N ASN A 77 9.31 15.10 16.85
CA ASN A 77 10.66 15.36 17.32
C ASN A 77 11.80 14.96 16.36
N ILE A 78 12.25 15.96 15.63
CA ILE A 78 13.53 15.91 14.90
C ILE A 78 14.65 15.95 15.92
N GLY A 79 15.17 14.79 16.29
CA GLY A 79 16.32 14.65 17.18
C GLY A 79 17.15 13.42 16.81
N PRO A 80 18.43 13.36 17.18
CA PRO A 80 19.31 12.25 16.78
C PRO A 80 18.89 10.88 17.30
N THR A 81 17.99 10.82 18.28
CA THR A 81 17.45 9.59 18.87
C THR A 81 15.98 9.35 18.51
N SER A 82 15.37 10.23 17.71
CA SER A 82 13.97 10.07 17.34
C SER A 82 13.82 8.99 16.28
N LYS A 83 12.81 8.13 16.46
CA LYS A 83 12.41 7.16 15.45
C LYS A 83 11.66 7.89 14.34
N HIS A 84 12.15 7.78 13.11
CA HIS A 84 11.53 8.37 11.95
C HIS A 84 10.88 7.29 11.11
N THR A 85 9.74 7.61 10.52
CA THR A 85 9.08 6.76 9.53
C THR A 85 9.20 7.41 8.17
N PHE A 86 9.86 6.73 7.24
CA PHE A 86 9.88 7.14 5.84
C PHE A 86 8.58 6.68 5.17
N SER A 87 7.80 7.60 4.61
CA SER A 87 6.49 7.28 4.04
C SER A 87 6.32 7.85 2.64
N PHE A 88 5.79 7.04 1.73
CA PHE A 88 5.49 7.45 0.35
C PHE A 88 4.42 6.57 -0.28
N ASP A 89 3.93 7.00 -1.43
CA ASP A 89 2.95 6.27 -2.22
C ASP A 89 3.60 5.65 -3.46
N VAL A 90 3.17 4.42 -3.79
CA VAL A 90 3.44 3.76 -5.06
C VAL A 90 2.13 3.67 -5.83
N SER A 91 2.10 4.19 -7.06
CA SER A 91 0.92 4.15 -7.91
C SER A 91 1.23 3.36 -9.18
N ASP A 92 0.68 2.16 -9.25
CA ASP A 92 0.81 1.29 -10.43
C ASP A 92 -0.43 0.41 -10.60
N GLY A 93 -1.59 1.03 -10.59
CA GLY A 93 -2.86 0.34 -10.81
C GLY A 93 -3.01 -0.94 -10.00
N ALA A 94 -3.37 -2.03 -10.68
CA ALA A 94 -3.55 -3.34 -10.05
C ALA A 94 -2.22 -3.99 -9.60
N CYS A 95 -1.08 -3.59 -10.17
CA CYS A 95 0.24 -4.09 -9.81
C CYS A 95 0.87 -3.35 -8.62
N GLY A 96 0.24 -2.25 -8.17
CA GLY A 96 0.73 -1.43 -7.07
C GLY A 96 1.15 -2.21 -5.82
N PRO A 97 0.36 -3.16 -5.30
CA PRO A 97 0.76 -3.95 -4.14
C PRO A 97 2.03 -4.78 -4.35
N HIS A 98 2.25 -5.31 -5.55
CA HIS A 98 3.45 -6.08 -5.88
C HIS A 98 4.68 -5.17 -5.95
N HIS A 99 4.58 -4.02 -6.64
CA HIS A 99 5.65 -3.02 -6.67
C HIS A 99 5.95 -2.47 -5.27
N ALA A 100 4.94 -2.27 -4.44
CA ALA A 100 5.15 -1.84 -3.06
C ALA A 100 5.88 -2.90 -2.22
N LEU A 101 5.56 -4.19 -2.40
CA LEU A 101 6.27 -5.29 -1.74
C LEU A 101 7.73 -5.37 -2.17
N GLU A 102 8.01 -5.27 -3.47
CA GLU A 102 9.37 -5.25 -4.00
C GLU A 102 10.16 -4.04 -3.46
N THR A 103 9.54 -2.85 -3.52
CA THR A 103 10.16 -1.63 -3.01
C THR A 103 10.45 -1.73 -1.51
N ILE A 104 9.54 -2.31 -0.72
CA ILE A 104 9.78 -2.57 0.70
C ILE A 104 10.95 -3.54 0.88
N ALA A 105 10.97 -4.64 0.14
CA ALA A 105 12.05 -5.62 0.25
C ALA A 105 13.44 -5.03 -0.05
N ASP A 106 13.52 -4.12 -1.01
CA ASP A 106 14.76 -3.44 -1.37
C ASP A 106 15.16 -2.35 -0.35
N LEU A 107 14.20 -1.60 0.18
CA LEU A 107 14.47 -0.49 1.11
C LEU A 107 14.63 -0.93 2.57
N PHE A 108 14.02 -2.03 2.96
CA PHE A 108 14.02 -2.51 4.34
C PHE A 108 15.43 -2.62 4.94
N PRO A 109 16.39 -3.30 4.30
CA PRO A 109 17.76 -3.38 4.81
C PRO A 109 18.51 -2.04 4.79
N VAL A 110 18.14 -1.14 3.86
CA VAL A 110 18.80 0.18 3.74
C VAL A 110 18.35 1.10 4.86
N ILE A 111 17.06 1.08 5.17
CA ILE A 111 16.48 1.91 6.25
C ILE A 111 16.82 1.32 7.62
N GLY A 112 17.03 0.01 7.71
CA GLY A 112 17.34 -0.68 8.97
C GLY A 112 16.18 -0.60 9.97
N CYS A 113 14.93 -0.62 9.49
CA CYS A 113 13.77 -0.57 10.35
C CYS A 113 13.39 -1.97 10.87
N LYS A 114 12.69 -2.00 12.00
CA LYS A 114 12.20 -3.25 12.58
C LYS A 114 10.95 -3.77 11.88
N TYR A 115 10.07 -2.85 11.50
CA TYR A 115 8.85 -3.13 10.79
C TYR A 115 8.63 -2.17 9.63
N ALA A 116 8.06 -2.68 8.53
CA ALA A 116 7.47 -1.86 7.49
C ALA A 116 5.94 -2.08 7.46
N LEU A 117 5.21 -1.05 7.08
CA LEU A 117 3.77 -1.07 6.88
C LEU A 117 3.45 -0.90 5.39
N LEU A 118 2.88 -1.91 4.79
CA LEU A 118 2.24 -1.82 3.49
C LEU A 118 0.76 -1.58 3.68
N THR A 119 0.23 -0.57 3.01
CA THR A 119 -1.21 -0.32 2.96
C THR A 119 -1.70 -0.22 1.52
N ALA A 120 -2.89 -0.72 1.27
CA ALA A 120 -3.52 -0.62 -0.05
C ALA A 120 -5.01 -0.33 0.07
N GLY A 121 -5.55 0.39 -0.90
CA GLY A 121 -6.98 0.59 -0.94
C GLY A 121 -7.45 1.77 -1.77
N ASP A 122 -8.69 1.63 -2.22
CA ASP A 122 -9.39 2.63 -3.00
C ASP A 122 -10.82 2.85 -2.50
N CYS A 123 -11.22 4.09 -2.42
CA CYS A 123 -12.61 4.45 -2.19
C CYS A 123 -13.34 4.58 -3.52
N ARG A 124 -14.63 4.22 -3.54
CA ARG A 124 -15.48 4.57 -4.66
C ARG A 124 -15.48 6.10 -4.86
N PRO A 125 -15.21 6.60 -6.08
CA PRO A 125 -15.09 8.05 -6.35
C PRO A 125 -16.36 8.82 -5.98
N ASN A 126 -17.52 8.32 -6.44
CA ASN A 126 -18.86 8.80 -6.11
C ASN A 126 -19.90 7.71 -6.40
N LYS A 127 -21.17 7.99 -6.10
CA LYS A 127 -22.26 7.03 -6.31
C LYS A 127 -22.63 6.87 -7.79
N GLU A 128 -22.40 7.88 -8.59
CA GLU A 128 -22.83 7.96 -9.99
C GLU A 128 -21.85 7.27 -10.95
N THR A 129 -20.58 7.17 -10.52
CA THR A 129 -19.57 6.53 -11.35
C THR A 129 -19.72 5.00 -11.30
N PRO A 130 -19.85 4.32 -12.45
CA PRO A 130 -19.74 2.87 -12.51
C PRO A 130 -18.42 2.43 -11.89
N TRP A 131 -18.49 1.66 -10.82
CA TRP A 131 -17.34 1.22 -10.08
C TRP A 131 -17.33 -0.30 -10.01
N PRO A 132 -16.50 -0.98 -10.81
CA PRO A 132 -16.52 -2.43 -10.91
C PRO A 132 -15.92 -3.13 -9.70
N HIS A 133 -15.20 -2.37 -8.86
CA HIS A 133 -14.50 -2.92 -7.71
C HIS A 133 -15.24 -2.69 -6.40
N ARG A 134 -15.05 -3.60 -5.46
CA ARG A 134 -15.51 -3.39 -4.08
C ARG A 134 -14.51 -2.49 -3.37
N PRO A 135 -14.93 -1.37 -2.78
CA PRO A 135 -14.04 -0.56 -1.95
C PRO A 135 -13.51 -1.40 -0.80
N ILE A 136 -12.20 -1.55 -0.74
CA ILE A 136 -11.51 -2.36 0.27
C ILE A 136 -10.29 -1.61 0.78
N SER A 137 -9.96 -1.81 2.04
CA SER A 137 -8.71 -1.40 2.64
C SER A 137 -7.93 -2.63 3.09
N PHE A 138 -6.64 -2.60 2.89
CA PHE A 138 -5.70 -3.65 3.23
C PHE A 138 -4.50 -3.05 3.96
N ALA A 139 -4.01 -3.73 4.98
CA ALA A 139 -2.75 -3.41 5.64
C ALA A 139 -1.99 -4.68 5.96
N ALA A 140 -0.67 -4.63 5.82
CA ALA A 140 0.25 -5.70 6.19
C ALA A 140 1.47 -5.14 6.91
N ILE A 141 1.89 -5.83 7.96
CA ILE A 141 3.16 -5.58 8.64
C ILE A 141 4.20 -6.54 8.07
N ILE A 142 5.35 -6.01 7.73
CA ILE A 142 6.47 -6.72 7.14
C ILE A 142 7.67 -6.63 8.08
N SER A 143 8.36 -7.75 8.26
CA SER A 143 9.57 -7.86 9.09
C SER A 143 10.51 -8.93 8.53
N GLU A 144 11.74 -9.00 9.05
CA GLU A 144 12.68 -10.09 8.71
C GLU A 144 12.15 -11.48 9.10
N ASP A 145 11.43 -11.55 10.23
CA ASP A 145 10.89 -12.80 10.76
C ASP A 145 9.46 -13.12 10.27
N GLY A 146 8.98 -12.38 9.27
CA GLY A 146 7.63 -12.60 8.73
C GLY A 146 7.47 -14.02 8.16
N PRO A 147 6.47 -14.81 8.59
CA PRO A 147 6.33 -16.20 8.17
C PRO A 147 6.02 -16.37 6.68
N LEU A 148 5.42 -15.38 6.04
CA LEU A 148 5.16 -15.37 4.61
C LEU A 148 6.27 -14.61 3.89
N GLN A 149 7.36 -15.31 3.58
CA GLN A 149 8.55 -14.74 2.98
C GLN A 149 8.31 -14.27 1.55
N ILE A 150 8.85 -13.10 1.21
CA ILE A 150 8.87 -12.57 -0.15
C ILE A 150 10.11 -13.14 -0.84
N LEU A 151 9.93 -14.10 -1.72
CA LEU A 151 11.03 -14.79 -2.39
C LEU A 151 11.48 -14.10 -3.67
N ASP A 152 10.50 -13.67 -4.48
CA ASP A 152 10.73 -13.04 -5.78
C ASP A 152 9.47 -12.28 -6.20
N THR A 153 9.67 -11.19 -6.96
CA THR A 153 8.57 -10.46 -7.60
C THR A 153 8.90 -10.36 -9.08
N ARG A 154 7.97 -10.80 -9.92
CA ARG A 154 8.12 -10.75 -11.37
C ARG A 154 7.04 -9.87 -11.97
N PHE A 155 7.46 -9.06 -12.92
CA PHE A 155 6.59 -8.26 -13.76
C PHE A 155 6.78 -8.69 -15.20
N ASP A 156 5.75 -9.32 -15.75
CA ASP A 156 5.72 -9.64 -17.17
C ASP A 156 5.00 -8.50 -17.89
N TYR A 157 5.76 -7.71 -18.62
CA TYR A 157 5.24 -6.67 -19.49
C TYR A 157 4.96 -7.29 -20.84
N GLU A 158 3.75 -7.76 -21.08
CA GLU A 158 3.35 -8.13 -22.43
C GLU A 158 3.19 -6.87 -23.29
N GLN A 159 3.53 -7.04 -24.57
CA GLN A 159 3.69 -5.97 -25.54
C GLN A 159 2.49 -5.03 -25.63
N GLU A 160 2.77 -3.78 -25.99
CA GLU A 160 1.95 -2.56 -26.08
C GLU A 160 0.50 -2.68 -26.55
N ASN A 161 0.06 -3.80 -27.09
CA ASN A 161 -1.26 -3.92 -27.70
C ASN A 161 -2.41 -4.18 -26.72
N ASP A 162 -2.13 -4.63 -25.50
CA ASP A 162 -3.18 -4.95 -24.52
C ASP A 162 -3.62 -3.78 -23.66
N PHE A 163 -2.81 -2.75 -23.56
CA PHE A 163 -3.14 -1.54 -22.81
C PHE A 163 -4.19 -0.65 -23.50
N THR A 164 -4.36 -0.78 -24.80
CA THR A 164 -5.21 0.10 -25.60
C THR A 164 -6.63 -0.41 -25.80
N SER A 165 -6.89 -1.67 -25.51
CA SER A 165 -8.11 -2.32 -25.97
C SER A 165 -9.34 -2.16 -25.07
N SER A 166 -9.21 -1.66 -23.88
CA SER A 166 -10.32 -1.68 -22.92
C SER A 166 -10.68 -0.34 -22.30
N THR A 167 -10.03 0.75 -22.69
CA THR A 167 -10.22 2.05 -22.07
C THR A 167 -11.41 2.78 -22.65
N LYS A 168 -12.56 2.62 -22.02
CA LYS A 168 -13.67 3.55 -22.19
C LYS A 168 -13.51 4.68 -21.18
N PHE A 169 -12.99 5.81 -21.64
CA PHE A 169 -12.98 7.01 -20.83
C PHE A 169 -14.37 7.47 -20.48
N ASN A 170 -14.68 7.53 -19.22
CA ASN A 170 -15.67 8.45 -18.75
C ASN A 170 -15.00 9.83 -18.70
N LYS A 171 -15.51 10.83 -19.44
CA LYS A 171 -14.94 12.18 -19.52
C LYS A 171 -14.64 12.85 -18.18
N LYS A 172 -15.23 12.34 -17.09
CA LYS A 172 -15.08 12.87 -15.73
C LYS A 172 -14.05 12.13 -14.87
N TYR A 173 -13.75 10.86 -15.20
CA TYR A 173 -12.83 10.03 -14.39
C TYR A 173 -12.06 9.09 -15.32
N HIS A 174 -10.76 9.06 -15.19
CA HIS A 174 -9.92 8.08 -15.88
C HIS A 174 -10.17 6.70 -15.27
N THR A 175 -10.93 5.86 -15.97
CA THR A 175 -11.20 4.49 -15.53
C THR A 175 -10.20 3.48 -16.09
N GLU A 176 -9.21 3.93 -16.82
CA GLU A 176 -8.22 3.10 -17.50
C GLU A 176 -7.56 2.07 -16.60
N ALA A 177 -7.16 2.50 -15.42
CA ALA A 177 -6.48 1.62 -14.47
C ALA A 177 -7.33 0.42 -14.00
N PHE A 178 -8.64 0.43 -14.25
CA PHE A 178 -9.55 -0.63 -13.81
C PHE A 178 -9.95 -1.60 -14.91
N THR A 179 -9.73 -1.23 -16.14
CA THR A 179 -10.06 -2.08 -17.29
C THR A 179 -8.84 -2.80 -17.84
N SER A 180 -7.63 -2.37 -17.51
CA SER A 180 -6.44 -3.16 -17.76
C SER A 180 -6.55 -4.45 -16.94
N LYS A 181 -6.84 -5.55 -17.60
CA LYS A 181 -6.71 -6.85 -16.96
C LYS A 181 -5.23 -6.97 -16.55
N PRO A 182 -4.92 -7.13 -15.26
CA PRO A 182 -3.58 -7.53 -14.91
C PRO A 182 -3.35 -8.88 -15.62
N HIS A 183 -2.38 -8.98 -16.50
CA HIS A 183 -1.92 -10.26 -16.98
C HIS A 183 -1.26 -10.96 -15.79
N ILE A 184 -2.09 -11.64 -15.01
CA ILE A 184 -1.60 -12.60 -14.04
C ILE A 184 -1.34 -13.85 -14.86
N THR A 185 -0.11 -14.05 -15.28
CA THR A 185 0.32 -15.36 -15.76
C THR A 185 0.11 -16.36 -14.64
N LYS A 186 -0.72 -17.37 -14.93
CA LYS A 186 -1.00 -18.49 -14.02
C LYS A 186 0.26 -19.31 -13.76
#